data_f16d3ee32c0fb3e40368e3985829029c
#
_entry.id   f16d3ee32c0fb3e40368e3985829029c
#
_cell.length_a   1.000
_cell.length_b   1.000
_cell.length_c   1.000
_cell.angle_alpha   90.00
_cell.angle_beta   90.00
_cell.angle_gamma   90.00
#
_symmetry.space_group_name_H-M   'P 1'
#
loop_
_entity.id
_entity.type
_entity.pdbx_description
1 polymer ?
#
loop_
_entity_poly.entity_id
_entity_poly.type
_entity_poly.pdbx_seq_one_letter_code
_entity_poly.pdbx_strand_id
1 'polypeptide(L)'
;MIKSVFAATAALSMSAGAAFAGPYVNVEANSGWTGSDYSGTVTDIHVGYEGSTGAVGYYVQAGPAIVAGDDVDSETVLSGKTGASISATERLDIYGEVSFITGIDDADDGYGAKIGAKFNF
;
A
#
# COMPACT_ATOMS: atom_id res chain seq x y z
N MET A 1 21.51 -8.74 2.06
CA MET A 1 20.36 -9.17 2.75
C MET A 1 19.50 -8.04 3.14
N ILE A 2 18.27 -8.24 3.01
CA ILE A 2 17.38 -7.18 3.09
C ILE A 2 16.66 -7.07 4.34
N LYS A 3 17.17 -7.49 5.40
CA LYS A 3 16.49 -7.43 6.61
C LYS A 3 16.36 -6.03 7.04
N SER A 4 15.40 -5.69 7.67
CA SER A 4 15.14 -4.43 8.30
C SER A 4 14.93 -3.24 7.40
N VAL A 5 14.72 -3.48 6.16
CA VAL A 5 14.51 -2.41 5.24
C VAL A 5 13.25 -1.65 5.55
N PHE A 6 12.30 -2.27 6.17
CA PHE A 6 11.04 -1.64 6.41
C PHE A 6 10.86 -1.07 7.80
N ALA A 7 11.92 -0.98 8.53
CA ALA A 7 11.82 -0.54 9.90
C ALA A 7 11.39 0.92 10.04
N ALA A 8 11.57 1.71 9.03
CA ALA A 8 11.20 3.10 9.12
C ALA A 8 10.56 3.54 7.81
N THR A 9 9.42 2.95 7.50
CA THR A 9 8.71 3.30 6.29
C THR A 9 7.76 4.42 6.57
N ALA A 10 7.99 5.55 5.94
CA ALA A 10 7.07 6.66 6.00
C ALA A 10 6.17 6.57 4.78
N ALA A 11 4.96 6.14 4.98
CA ALA A 11 3.99 6.07 3.90
C ALA A 11 3.30 7.40 3.78
N LEU A 12 3.52 8.06 2.66
CA LEU A 12 2.76 9.23 2.33
C LEU A 12 1.72 8.79 1.32
N SER A 13 0.60 8.32 1.81
CA SER A 13 -0.50 8.03 0.91
C SER A 13 -1.32 9.29 0.77
N MET A 14 -1.25 9.87 -0.40
CA MET A 14 -2.14 10.95 -0.72
C MET A 14 -3.36 10.34 -1.38
N SER A 15 -4.29 9.92 -0.57
CA SER A 15 -5.57 9.57 -1.12
C SER A 15 -6.35 10.87 -1.26
N ALA A 16 -6.56 11.27 -2.46
CA ALA A 16 -7.55 12.30 -2.72
C ALA A 16 -8.88 11.62 -2.56
N GLY A 17 -9.26 11.42 -1.32
CA GLY A 17 -10.44 10.65 -1.04
C GLY A 17 -11.68 11.42 -1.24
N ALA A 18 -12.36 11.13 -2.27
CA ALA A 18 -13.75 11.42 -2.31
C ALA A 18 -14.44 10.17 -1.80
N ALA A 19 -15.40 10.35 -0.91
CA ALA A 19 -16.16 9.26 -0.36
C ALA A 19 -17.18 8.72 -1.37
N PHE A 20 -16.78 8.55 -2.60
CA PHE A 20 -17.70 8.06 -3.63
C PHE A 20 -17.25 6.70 -4.12
N ALA A 21 -18.20 5.84 -4.41
CA ALA A 21 -17.92 4.60 -5.11
C ALA A 21 -17.47 4.94 -6.52
N GLY A 22 -16.44 4.29 -6.99
CA GLY A 22 -16.00 4.46 -8.35
C GLY A 22 -14.53 4.23 -8.57
N PRO A 23 -14.10 4.40 -9.82
CA PRO A 23 -12.69 4.22 -10.16
C PRO A 23 -11.83 5.37 -9.63
N TYR A 24 -10.58 5.08 -9.37
CA TYR A 24 -9.63 6.09 -8.93
C TYR A 24 -8.22 5.76 -9.40
N VAL A 25 -7.35 6.75 -9.31
CA VAL A 25 -5.92 6.58 -9.53
C VAL A 25 -5.21 6.95 -8.24
N ASN A 26 -4.28 6.14 -7.82
CA ASN A 26 -3.51 6.38 -6.62
C ASN A 26 -2.02 6.37 -6.95
N VAL A 27 -1.30 7.38 -6.52
CA VAL A 27 0.15 7.44 -6.66
C VAL A 27 0.72 7.53 -5.26
N GLU A 28 1.62 6.63 -4.96
CA GLU A 28 2.14 6.49 -3.62
C GLU A 28 3.64 6.23 -3.68
N ALA A 29 4.40 6.88 -2.83
CA ALA A 29 5.83 6.64 -2.72
C ALA A 29 6.16 6.24 -1.30
N ASN A 30 6.86 5.14 -1.16
CA ASN A 30 7.27 4.61 0.14
C ASN A 30 8.78 4.51 0.15
N SER A 31 9.41 5.24 1.05
CA SER A 31 10.86 5.24 1.16
C SER A 31 11.27 4.69 2.51
N GLY A 32 12.37 3.98 2.54
CA GLY A 32 12.88 3.38 3.76
C GLY A 32 14.30 3.79 4.03
N TRP A 33 14.63 3.84 5.31
CA TRP A 33 15.97 4.12 5.79
C TRP A 33 16.33 3.11 6.86
N THR A 34 17.61 2.81 6.95
CA THR A 34 18.15 2.04 8.06
C THR A 34 19.09 2.96 8.80
N GLY A 35 18.70 3.39 9.98
CA GLY A 35 19.43 4.45 10.67
C GLY A 35 19.30 5.75 9.87
N SER A 36 20.44 6.31 9.47
CA SER A 36 20.45 7.50 8.63
C SER A 36 20.70 7.16 7.16
N ASP A 37 20.83 5.88 6.82
CA ASP A 37 21.11 5.45 5.45
C ASP A 37 19.84 5.18 4.68
N TYR A 38 19.74 5.80 3.52
CA TYR A 38 18.61 5.57 2.61
C TYR A 38 18.70 4.17 2.02
N SER A 39 17.62 3.41 2.11
CA SER A 39 17.57 2.04 1.60
C SER A 39 16.92 1.95 0.24
N GLY A 40 15.86 2.67 0.01
CA GLY A 40 15.18 2.61 -1.28
C GLY A 40 13.80 3.24 -1.25
N THR A 41 13.22 3.34 -2.42
CA THR A 41 11.89 3.90 -2.60
C THR A 41 11.10 3.01 -3.56
N VAL A 42 9.87 2.76 -3.22
CA VAL A 42 8.92 2.09 -4.11
C VAL A 42 7.84 3.11 -4.45
N THR A 43 7.68 3.38 -5.73
CA THR A 43 6.64 4.28 -6.21
C THR A 43 5.60 3.47 -6.93
N ASP A 44 4.39 3.45 -6.40
CA ASP A 44 3.27 2.71 -6.96
C ASP A 44 2.37 3.66 -7.73
N ILE A 45 1.99 3.26 -8.93
CA ILE A 45 1.00 3.99 -9.71
C ILE A 45 -0.12 2.99 -9.97
N HIS A 46 -1.20 3.13 -9.24
CA HIS A 46 -2.29 2.15 -9.28
C HIS A 46 -3.56 2.77 -9.84
N VAL A 47 -4.30 1.96 -10.57
CA VAL A 47 -5.70 2.26 -10.86
C VAL A 47 -6.53 1.31 -10.01
N GLY A 48 -7.64 1.78 -9.52
CA GLY A 48 -8.44 0.99 -8.63
C GLY A 48 -9.91 1.36 -8.67
N TYR A 49 -10.65 0.66 -7.86
CA TYR A 49 -12.07 0.88 -7.67
C TYR A 49 -12.36 0.79 -6.18
N GLU A 50 -13.15 1.71 -5.71
CA GLU A 50 -13.56 1.68 -4.30
C GLU A 50 -15.04 1.91 -4.19
N GLY A 51 -15.61 1.43 -3.10
CA GLY A 51 -17.02 1.60 -2.86
C GLY A 51 -17.35 1.33 -1.41
N SER A 52 -18.58 1.62 -1.06
CA SER A 52 -19.07 1.31 0.28
C SER A 52 -20.54 0.97 0.21
N THR A 53 -20.94 0.12 1.12
CA THR A 53 -22.33 -0.26 1.25
C THR A 53 -22.62 -0.40 2.74
N GLY A 54 -23.53 0.47 3.26
CA GLY A 54 -23.79 0.51 4.67
C GLY A 54 -22.54 0.83 5.47
N ALA A 55 -22.18 -0.05 6.38
CA ALA A 55 -21.01 0.15 7.24
C ALA A 55 -19.74 -0.45 6.66
N VAL A 56 -19.79 -1.03 5.47
CA VAL A 56 -18.65 -1.71 4.86
C VAL A 56 -18.07 -0.87 3.73
N GLY A 57 -16.77 -0.59 3.80
CA GLY A 57 -16.05 0.04 2.71
C GLY A 57 -15.05 -0.97 2.12
N TYR A 58 -14.76 -0.86 0.85
CA TYR A 58 -13.82 -1.76 0.19
C TYR A 58 -13.10 -1.06 -0.95
N TYR A 59 -11.95 -1.59 -1.31
CA TYR A 59 -11.20 -1.11 -2.46
C TYR A 59 -10.35 -2.23 -3.04
N VAL A 60 -10.02 -2.09 -4.32
CA VAL A 60 -9.05 -2.94 -5.00
C VAL A 60 -8.26 -2.05 -5.96
N GLN A 61 -6.96 -2.23 -5.98
CA GLN A 61 -6.11 -1.45 -6.87
C GLN A 61 -4.90 -2.26 -7.30
N ALA A 62 -4.39 -1.94 -8.48
CA ALA A 62 -3.19 -2.57 -9.01
C ALA A 62 -2.55 -1.66 -10.05
N GLY A 63 -1.29 -1.90 -10.31
CA GLY A 63 -0.55 -1.16 -11.33
C GLY A 63 0.94 -1.34 -11.16
N PRO A 64 1.72 -0.63 -12.00
CA PRO A 64 3.17 -0.73 -11.92
C PRO A 64 3.71 -0.12 -10.64
N ALA A 65 4.80 -0.71 -10.16
CA ALA A 65 5.57 -0.19 -9.05
C ALA A 65 7.02 -0.04 -9.51
N ILE A 66 7.58 1.13 -9.28
CA ILE A 66 8.97 1.39 -9.62
C ILE A 66 9.78 1.26 -8.35
N VAL A 67 10.66 0.25 -8.34
CA VAL A 67 11.49 -0.04 -7.18
C VAL A 67 12.87 0.54 -7.44
N ALA A 68 13.30 1.47 -6.62
CA ALA A 68 14.60 2.10 -6.72
C ALA A 68 15.32 1.93 -5.39
N GLY A 69 16.61 1.64 -5.45
CA GLY A 69 17.40 1.47 -4.26
C GLY A 69 18.72 2.19 -4.37
N ASP A 70 19.42 2.25 -3.25
CA ASP A 70 20.76 2.83 -3.23
C ASP A 70 21.70 1.85 -3.95
N ASP A 71 22.44 2.37 -4.91
CA ASP A 71 23.39 1.58 -5.69
C ASP A 71 22.82 0.44 -6.53
N VAL A 72 21.51 0.45 -6.80
CA VAL A 72 20.90 -0.52 -7.68
C VAL A 72 20.06 0.16 -8.74
N ASP A 73 19.94 -0.48 -9.87
CA ASP A 73 19.12 0.04 -10.96
C ASP A 73 17.66 -0.05 -10.59
N SER A 74 16.88 0.90 -11.09
CA SER A 74 15.44 0.88 -10.88
C SER A 74 14.81 -0.25 -11.68
N GLU A 75 13.83 -0.88 -11.10
CA GLU A 75 13.07 -1.95 -11.73
C GLU A 75 11.59 -1.64 -11.67
N THR A 76 10.87 -2.05 -12.69
CA THR A 76 9.42 -1.90 -12.71
C THR A 76 8.78 -3.27 -12.54
N VAL A 77 7.94 -3.39 -11.55
CA VAL A 77 7.23 -4.63 -11.24
C VAL A 77 5.74 -4.32 -11.15
N LEU A 78 4.94 -5.35 -11.01
CA LEU A 78 3.50 -5.19 -10.81
C LEU A 78 3.19 -5.33 -9.33
N SER A 79 2.36 -4.45 -8.82
CA SER A 79 1.90 -4.53 -7.44
C SER A 79 0.40 -4.30 -7.37
N GLY A 80 -0.17 -4.66 -6.25
CA GLY A 80 -1.59 -4.43 -6.02
C GLY A 80 -1.98 -4.68 -4.59
N LYS A 81 -3.15 -4.18 -4.24
CA LYS A 81 -3.68 -4.42 -2.91
C LYS A 81 -5.20 -4.31 -2.92
N THR A 82 -5.80 -4.97 -1.97
CA THR A 82 -7.24 -4.90 -1.77
C THR A 82 -7.50 -4.88 -0.27
N GLY A 83 -8.50 -4.15 0.12
CA GLY A 83 -8.84 -4.03 1.52
C GLY A 83 -10.31 -3.76 1.74
N ALA A 84 -10.69 -3.87 2.98
CA ALA A 84 -12.05 -3.59 3.41
C ALA A 84 -12.03 -3.06 4.82
N SER A 85 -13.03 -2.28 5.15
CA SER A 85 -13.21 -1.79 6.51
C SER A 85 -14.68 -1.92 6.88
N ILE A 86 -14.90 -2.05 8.17
CA ILE A 86 -16.26 -2.14 8.70
C ILE A 86 -16.35 -1.24 9.92
N SER A 87 -17.41 -0.44 9.98
CA SER A 87 -17.65 0.40 11.14
C SER A 87 -18.38 -0.43 12.17
N ALA A 88 -17.65 -0.86 13.19
CA ALA A 88 -18.21 -1.70 14.24
C ALA A 88 -19.06 -0.89 15.21
N THR A 89 -18.64 0.34 15.47
CA THR A 89 -19.43 1.29 16.26
C THR A 89 -19.22 2.68 15.65
N GLU A 90 -19.86 3.69 16.20
CA GLU A 90 -19.70 5.06 15.71
C GLU A 90 -18.27 5.56 15.80
N ARG A 91 -17.45 4.96 16.64
CA ARG A 91 -16.08 5.42 16.87
C ARG A 91 -15.03 4.39 16.56
N LEU A 92 -15.43 3.16 16.23
CA LEU A 92 -14.49 2.08 15.99
C LEU A 92 -14.68 1.51 14.60
N ASP A 93 -13.62 1.58 13.81
CA ASP A 93 -13.55 0.93 12.51
C ASP A 93 -12.52 -0.20 12.58
N ILE A 94 -12.86 -1.33 11.98
CA ILE A 94 -11.93 -2.44 11.86
C ILE A 94 -11.63 -2.58 10.37
N TYR A 95 -10.37 -2.74 10.03
CA TYR A 95 -9.97 -2.82 8.63
C TYR A 95 -8.93 -3.91 8.40
N GLY A 96 -8.89 -4.38 7.17
CA GLY A 96 -7.89 -5.35 6.74
C GLY A 96 -7.47 -5.09 5.32
N GLU A 97 -6.24 -5.46 5.00
CA GLU A 97 -5.68 -5.25 3.67
C GLU A 97 -4.72 -6.38 3.36
N VAL A 98 -4.76 -6.86 2.12
CA VAL A 98 -3.74 -7.76 1.61
C VAL A 98 -3.12 -7.14 0.38
N SER A 99 -1.84 -7.40 0.16
CA SER A 99 -1.09 -6.80 -0.92
C SER A 99 -0.15 -7.80 -1.55
N PHE A 100 0.28 -7.50 -2.77
CA PHE A 100 1.28 -8.31 -3.44
C PHE A 100 2.20 -7.42 -4.26
N ILE A 101 3.39 -7.93 -4.54
CA ILE A 101 4.32 -7.31 -5.48
C ILE A 101 5.05 -8.45 -6.18
N THR A 102 5.15 -8.37 -7.50
CA THR A 102 5.85 -9.42 -8.24
C THR A 102 7.35 -9.31 -8.02
N GLY A 103 8.03 -10.45 -8.05
CA GLY A 103 9.47 -10.45 -7.88
C GLY A 103 10.20 -9.89 -9.09
N ILE A 104 11.44 -9.51 -8.85
CA ILE A 104 12.32 -8.98 -9.87
C ILE A 104 13.17 -10.14 -10.36
N ASP A 105 13.24 -10.30 -11.68
CA ASP A 105 13.94 -11.40 -12.32
C ASP A 105 13.38 -12.73 -11.82
N ASP A 106 14.14 -13.60 -11.27
CA ASP A 106 13.67 -14.88 -10.77
C ASP A 106 13.32 -14.87 -9.29
N ALA A 107 13.19 -13.70 -8.70
CA ALA A 107 12.83 -13.61 -7.30
C ALA A 107 11.37 -13.96 -7.08
N ASP A 108 11.07 -14.46 -5.90
CA ASP A 108 9.69 -14.80 -5.53
C ASP A 108 8.85 -13.56 -5.38
N ASP A 109 7.56 -13.70 -5.63
CA ASP A 109 6.62 -12.63 -5.39
C ASP A 109 6.49 -12.37 -3.90
N GLY A 110 6.22 -11.12 -3.56
CA GLY A 110 6.02 -10.73 -2.18
C GLY A 110 4.56 -10.56 -1.86
N TYR A 111 4.18 -10.91 -0.65
CA TYR A 111 2.80 -10.77 -0.18
C TYR A 111 2.82 -10.12 1.18
N GLY A 112 1.79 -9.35 1.45
CA GLY A 112 1.64 -8.69 2.73
C GLY A 112 0.21 -8.68 3.18
N ALA A 113 0.01 -8.55 4.48
CA ALA A 113 -1.32 -8.43 5.05
C ALA A 113 -1.25 -7.52 6.26
N LYS A 114 -2.30 -6.76 6.46
CA LYS A 114 -2.42 -5.95 7.68
C LYS A 114 -3.86 -6.01 8.16
N ILE A 115 -4.01 -5.91 9.46
CA ILE A 115 -5.31 -5.80 10.08
C ILE A 115 -5.17 -4.79 11.20
N GLY A 116 -6.17 -3.97 11.39
CA GLY A 116 -6.08 -2.95 12.41
C GLY A 116 -7.44 -2.46 12.84
N ALA A 117 -7.41 -1.61 13.83
CA ALA A 117 -8.59 -0.95 14.36
C ALA A 117 -8.28 0.52 14.49
N LYS A 118 -9.25 1.34 14.16
CA LYS A 118 -9.11 2.79 14.24
C LYS A 118 -10.21 3.35 15.11
N PHE A 119 -9.80 4.07 16.14
CA PHE A 119 -10.73 4.76 17.02
C PHE A 119 -10.79 6.23 16.63
N ASN A 120 -11.98 6.74 16.50
CA ASN A 120 -12.22 8.15 16.19
C ASN A 120 -12.81 8.83 17.44
N PHE A 121 -12.25 9.96 17.81
CA PHE A 121 -12.68 10.70 18.98
C PHE A 121 -13.46 11.94 18.64
#